data_7ea2f971c40f40b7f366277d9c4524f8
#
_entry.id   7ea2f971c40f40b7f366277d9c4524f8
#
_cell.length_a   1.000
_cell.length_b   1.000
_cell.length_c   1.000
_cell.angle_alpha   90.00
_cell.angle_beta   90.00
_cell.angle_gamma   90.00
#
_symmetry.space_group_name_H-M   'P 1'
#
loop_
_entity.id
_entity.type
_entity.pdbx_description
1 polymer ?
#
loop_
_entity_poly.entity_id
_entity_poly.type
_entity_poly.pdbx_seq_one_letter_code
_entity_poly.pdbx_strand_id
1 'polypeptide(L)'
;MEEFGRNRSTGSIIMELAELQGFYMNDLKKAIVTLNELIEFPGLNPYVLGQAKIQLADFYLMDGEIWESTLLYSQVDKAHAEDQLGHEARFKNAKLSYYNGDFQWAQAQFSVLKASTSKLIANDALDLSVFITDNLGLDSTPTALIMYSEADLLVFQNKFSEAFNKLDSLMEMFPEHSLDDDVFYLKAHIYAKKKEYDMAAMMYNAIIEKYPEEIRADNALFELASLYEYQMNDLEKAKSLYEKIFLDYSNSTFAVEARKRFRILRGDDIQ
;
A
#
# COMPACT_ATOMS: atom_id res chain seq x y z
N MET A 1 15.26 27.16 -3.32
CA MET A 1 13.95 27.84 -3.20
C MET A 1 14.10 29.38 -3.11
N GLU A 2 15.09 29.89 -2.38
CA GLU A 2 15.34 31.33 -2.30
C GLU A 2 15.73 31.96 -3.66
N GLU A 3 16.42 31.21 -4.52
CA GLU A 3 16.93 31.68 -5.81
C GLU A 3 15.89 31.66 -6.95
N PHE A 4 14.93 30.72 -6.93
CA PHE A 4 13.93 30.55 -8.00
C PHE A 4 12.53 31.00 -7.61
N GLY A 5 12.28 31.26 -6.35
CA GLY A 5 10.97 31.66 -5.82
C GLY A 5 9.89 30.56 -5.98
N ARG A 6 8.71 30.86 -5.43
CA ARG A 6 7.52 30.03 -5.66
C ARG A 6 6.80 30.57 -6.89
N ASN A 7 6.76 29.78 -7.96
CA ASN A 7 6.10 30.12 -9.21
C ASN A 7 5.50 28.90 -9.88
N ARG A 8 4.78 29.09 -11.00
CA ARG A 8 4.07 28.04 -11.72
C ARG A 8 4.98 26.88 -12.17
N SER A 9 6.26 27.13 -12.45
CA SER A 9 7.21 26.13 -12.91
C SER A 9 7.90 25.38 -11.77
N THR A 10 7.77 25.84 -10.53
CA THR A 10 8.38 25.18 -9.36
C THR A 10 7.42 24.26 -8.59
N GLY A 11 6.20 24.05 -9.09
CA GLY A 11 5.16 23.23 -8.42
C GLY A 11 5.66 21.83 -8.05
N SER A 12 6.25 21.11 -9.00
CA SER A 12 6.79 19.75 -8.74
C SER A 12 7.92 19.74 -7.69
N ILE A 13 8.79 20.75 -7.71
CA ILE A 13 9.87 20.89 -6.71
C ILE A 13 9.30 21.17 -5.31
N ILE A 14 8.19 21.94 -5.22
CA ILE A 14 7.51 22.19 -3.94
C ILE A 14 6.86 20.90 -3.41
N MET A 15 6.32 20.08 -4.29
CA MET A 15 5.79 18.75 -3.92
C MET A 15 6.89 17.83 -3.38
N GLU A 16 8.04 17.77 -4.05
CA GLU A 16 9.22 17.03 -3.57
C GLU A 16 9.71 17.56 -2.21
N LEU A 17 9.71 18.88 -2.02
CA LEU A 17 10.04 19.49 -0.73
C LEU A 17 9.06 19.06 0.37
N ALA A 18 7.77 19.03 0.08
CA ALA A 18 6.76 18.57 1.04
C ALA A 18 6.94 17.09 1.37
N GLU A 19 7.30 16.25 0.39
CA GLU A 19 7.64 14.85 0.59
C GLU A 19 8.84 14.67 1.53
N LEU A 20 9.91 15.44 1.29
CA LEU A 20 11.07 15.46 2.17
C LEU A 20 10.70 15.89 3.60
N GLN A 21 9.87 16.91 3.75
CA GLN A 21 9.40 17.38 5.06
C GLN A 21 8.58 16.31 5.80
N GLY A 22 7.61 15.68 5.11
CA GLY A 22 6.71 14.71 5.72
C GLY A 22 7.39 13.38 6.07
N PHE A 23 8.15 12.80 5.13
CA PHE A 23 8.68 11.44 5.30
C PHE A 23 10.10 11.38 5.87
N TYR A 24 10.97 12.32 5.50
CA TYR A 24 12.38 12.26 5.91
C TYR A 24 12.71 13.16 7.09
N MET A 25 12.07 14.33 7.18
CA MET A 25 12.27 15.25 8.31
C MET A 25 11.26 15.00 9.45
N ASN A 26 10.29 14.12 9.23
CA ASN A 26 9.19 13.82 10.17
C ASN A 26 8.43 15.08 10.62
N ASP A 27 8.29 16.05 9.73
CA ASP A 27 7.57 17.32 9.95
C ASP A 27 6.32 17.38 9.08
N LEU A 28 5.34 16.53 9.40
CA LEU A 28 4.10 16.38 8.66
C LEU A 28 3.30 17.69 8.60
N LYS A 29 3.30 18.46 9.69
CA LYS A 29 2.60 19.75 9.74
C LYS A 29 3.17 20.74 8.75
N LYS A 30 4.49 20.79 8.62
CA LYS A 30 5.16 21.66 7.66
C LYS A 30 4.91 21.23 6.22
N ALA A 31 4.90 19.92 5.95
CA ALA A 31 4.55 19.37 4.65
C ALA A 31 3.12 19.78 4.24
N ILE A 32 2.15 19.66 5.14
CA ILE A 32 0.76 20.08 4.94
C ILE A 32 0.69 21.58 4.63
N VAL A 33 1.37 22.43 5.39
CA VAL A 33 1.41 23.88 5.12
C VAL A 33 2.02 24.17 3.75
N THR A 34 3.12 23.51 3.40
CA THR A 34 3.80 23.69 2.11
C THR A 34 2.87 23.36 0.93
N LEU A 35 2.10 22.27 1.03
CA LEU A 35 1.17 21.88 -0.04
C LEU A 35 -0.10 22.74 -0.05
N ASN A 36 -0.62 23.17 1.10
CA ASN A 36 -1.74 24.10 1.13
C ASN A 36 -1.40 25.42 0.41
N GLU A 37 -0.21 25.97 0.68
CA GLU A 37 0.26 27.17 -0.03
C GLU A 37 0.43 26.93 -1.55
N LEU A 38 0.83 25.70 -1.93
CA LEU A 38 0.97 25.35 -3.35
C LEU A 38 -0.36 25.27 -4.07
N ILE A 39 -1.37 24.58 -3.49
CA ILE A 39 -2.67 24.41 -4.16
C ILE A 39 -3.46 25.72 -4.31
N GLU A 40 -3.15 26.73 -3.49
CA GLU A 40 -3.74 28.09 -3.58
C GLU A 40 -3.02 28.95 -4.63
N PHE A 41 -1.91 28.51 -5.19
CA PHE A 41 -1.12 29.32 -6.11
C PHE A 41 -1.86 29.50 -7.46
N PRO A 42 -2.13 30.76 -7.89
CA PRO A 42 -2.95 31.00 -9.07
C PRO A 42 -2.25 30.56 -10.36
N GLY A 43 -2.99 29.80 -11.19
CA GLY A 43 -2.55 29.38 -12.51
C GLY A 43 -1.53 28.26 -12.52
N LEU A 44 -1.50 27.44 -11.46
CA LEU A 44 -0.80 26.16 -11.47
C LEU A 44 -1.37 25.26 -12.58
N ASN A 45 -0.52 24.44 -13.19
CA ASN A 45 -0.96 23.44 -14.16
C ASN A 45 -2.02 22.53 -13.52
N PRO A 46 -3.20 22.28 -14.14
CA PRO A 46 -4.26 21.47 -13.54
C PRO A 46 -3.82 20.06 -13.10
N TYR A 47 -2.93 19.43 -13.85
CA TYR A 47 -2.40 18.11 -13.50
C TYR A 47 -1.50 18.16 -12.25
N VAL A 48 -0.60 19.15 -12.18
CA VAL A 48 0.24 19.39 -10.98
C VAL A 48 -0.62 19.75 -9.77
N LEU A 49 -1.68 20.56 -9.96
CA LEU A 49 -2.64 20.86 -8.90
C LEU A 49 -3.33 19.59 -8.38
N GLY A 50 -3.74 18.71 -9.29
CA GLY A 50 -4.34 17.43 -8.92
C GLY A 50 -3.38 16.52 -8.14
N GLN A 51 -2.13 16.39 -8.60
CA GLN A 51 -1.08 15.66 -7.89
C GLN A 51 -0.81 16.25 -6.49
N ALA A 52 -0.68 17.58 -6.39
CA ALA A 52 -0.47 18.24 -5.10
C ALA A 52 -1.64 18.00 -4.13
N LYS A 53 -2.88 17.99 -4.62
CA LYS A 53 -4.06 17.67 -3.82
C LYS A 53 -4.07 16.21 -3.35
N ILE A 54 -3.67 15.26 -4.17
CA ILE A 54 -3.55 13.84 -3.76
C ILE A 54 -2.49 13.72 -2.65
N GLN A 55 -1.33 14.31 -2.84
CA GLN A 55 -0.25 14.28 -1.84
C GLN A 55 -0.67 14.96 -0.52
N LEU A 56 -1.37 16.07 -0.60
CA LEU A 56 -1.91 16.75 0.57
C LEU A 56 -2.96 15.91 1.30
N ALA A 57 -3.82 15.21 0.55
CA ALA A 57 -4.81 14.31 1.09
C ALA A 57 -4.14 13.11 1.80
N ASP A 58 -3.06 12.55 1.23
CA ASP A 58 -2.26 11.50 1.88
C ASP A 58 -1.69 12.01 3.23
N PHE A 59 -1.17 13.23 3.28
CA PHE A 59 -0.64 13.81 4.51
C PHE A 59 -1.72 14.12 5.54
N TYR A 60 -2.91 14.58 5.12
CA TYR A 60 -4.04 14.73 6.03
C TYR A 60 -4.49 13.37 6.60
N LEU A 61 -4.51 12.31 5.79
CA LEU A 61 -4.83 10.97 6.27
C LEU A 61 -3.79 10.46 7.27
N MET A 62 -2.50 10.75 7.05
CA MET A 62 -1.44 10.45 8.01
C MET A 62 -1.58 11.22 9.34
N ASP A 63 -2.08 12.46 9.29
CA ASP A 63 -2.35 13.29 10.48
C ASP A 63 -3.66 12.88 11.20
N GLY A 64 -4.49 12.05 10.55
CA GLY A 64 -5.79 11.60 11.07
C GLY A 64 -6.98 12.42 10.61
N GLU A 65 -6.78 13.38 9.73
CA GLU A 65 -7.81 14.29 9.19
C GLU A 65 -8.52 13.64 7.98
N ILE A 66 -9.34 12.63 8.24
CA ILE A 66 -10.00 11.81 7.22
C ILE A 66 -10.92 12.64 6.32
N TRP A 67 -11.63 13.62 6.87
CA TRP A 67 -12.55 14.45 6.11
C TRP A 67 -11.84 15.33 5.07
N GLU A 68 -10.71 15.92 5.44
CA GLU A 68 -9.88 16.72 4.54
C GLU A 68 -9.33 15.87 3.40
N SER A 69 -8.89 14.65 3.73
CA SER A 69 -8.45 13.66 2.73
C SER A 69 -9.57 13.31 1.74
N THR A 70 -10.75 12.96 2.26
CA THR A 70 -11.94 12.62 1.46
C THR A 70 -12.32 13.77 0.51
N LEU A 71 -12.31 15.01 1.01
CA LEU A 71 -12.64 16.18 0.23
C LEU A 71 -11.67 16.37 -0.95
N LEU A 72 -10.37 16.28 -0.68
CA LEU A 72 -9.34 16.51 -1.69
C LEU A 72 -9.34 15.39 -2.74
N TYR A 73 -9.42 14.10 -2.35
CA TYR A 73 -9.54 13.00 -3.30
C TYR A 73 -10.78 13.16 -4.18
N SER A 74 -11.94 13.53 -3.59
CA SER A 74 -13.18 13.72 -4.34
C SER A 74 -13.09 14.91 -5.34
N GLN A 75 -12.37 15.97 -4.98
CA GLN A 75 -12.11 17.08 -5.91
C GLN A 75 -11.27 16.64 -7.11
N VAL A 76 -10.23 15.83 -6.87
CA VAL A 76 -9.36 15.33 -7.95
C VAL A 76 -10.10 14.32 -8.81
N ASP A 77 -10.81 13.35 -8.22
CA ASP A 77 -11.63 12.37 -8.95
C ASP A 77 -12.62 13.10 -9.90
N LYS A 78 -13.28 14.14 -9.41
CA LYS A 78 -14.24 14.91 -10.22
C LYS A 78 -13.55 15.72 -11.33
N ALA A 79 -12.39 16.33 -11.05
CA ALA A 79 -11.67 17.16 -12.02
C ALA A 79 -10.96 16.34 -13.09
N HIS A 80 -10.59 15.09 -12.81
CA HIS A 80 -9.80 14.20 -13.63
C HIS A 80 -10.49 12.84 -13.85
N ALA A 81 -11.83 12.84 -13.98
CA ALA A 81 -12.66 11.63 -13.96
C ALA A 81 -12.26 10.55 -14.97
N GLU A 82 -11.72 10.96 -16.12
CA GLU A 82 -11.40 10.08 -17.25
C GLU A 82 -9.91 9.77 -17.40
N ASP A 83 -9.06 10.31 -16.52
CA ASP A 83 -7.63 10.10 -16.60
C ASP A 83 -7.08 9.28 -15.41
N GLN A 84 -5.80 8.90 -15.49
CA GLN A 84 -5.15 8.07 -14.47
C GLN A 84 -5.15 8.75 -13.09
N LEU A 85 -5.02 10.08 -13.03
CA LEU A 85 -4.97 10.81 -11.77
C LEU A 85 -6.32 10.77 -11.03
N GLY A 86 -7.43 10.89 -11.78
CA GLY A 86 -8.77 10.72 -11.22
C GLY A 86 -9.03 9.29 -10.73
N HIS A 87 -8.58 8.29 -11.50
CA HIS A 87 -8.67 6.89 -11.07
C HIS A 87 -7.85 6.63 -9.79
N GLU A 88 -6.66 7.22 -9.66
CA GLU A 88 -5.86 7.15 -8.43
C GLU A 88 -6.59 7.79 -7.24
N ALA A 89 -7.13 8.98 -7.43
CA ALA A 89 -7.88 9.69 -6.39
C ALA A 89 -9.12 8.89 -5.96
N ARG A 90 -9.86 8.30 -6.92
CA ARG A 90 -11.01 7.41 -6.64
C ARG A 90 -10.60 6.18 -5.87
N PHE A 91 -9.48 5.54 -6.23
CA PHE A 91 -8.96 4.38 -5.52
C PHE A 91 -8.63 4.73 -4.05
N LYS A 92 -7.89 5.82 -3.85
CA LYS A 92 -7.54 6.30 -2.50
C LYS A 92 -8.79 6.66 -1.68
N ASN A 93 -9.78 7.27 -2.29
CA ASN A 93 -11.06 7.59 -1.63
C ASN A 93 -11.87 6.31 -1.28
N ALA A 94 -11.90 5.31 -2.17
CA ALA A 94 -12.48 4.01 -1.88
C ALA A 94 -11.76 3.30 -0.72
N LYS A 95 -10.43 3.45 -0.65
CA LYS A 95 -9.62 2.92 0.46
C LYS A 95 -9.96 3.59 1.81
N LEU A 96 -10.39 4.85 1.84
CA LEU A 96 -10.91 5.47 3.06
C LEU A 96 -12.19 4.78 3.55
N SER A 97 -13.08 4.39 2.64
CA SER A 97 -14.28 3.63 3.00
C SER A 97 -13.95 2.26 3.57
N TYR A 98 -12.95 1.59 3.01
CA TYR A 98 -12.41 0.34 3.56
C TYR A 98 -11.87 0.54 4.98
N TYR A 99 -11.06 1.56 5.23
CA TYR A 99 -10.53 1.89 6.56
C TYR A 99 -11.63 2.20 7.59
N ASN A 100 -12.75 2.76 7.14
CA ASN A 100 -13.90 3.07 7.98
C ASN A 100 -14.87 1.89 8.18
N GLY A 101 -14.57 0.71 7.61
CA GLY A 101 -15.42 -0.48 7.69
C GLY A 101 -16.65 -0.47 6.77
N ASP A 102 -16.78 0.52 5.87
CA ASP A 102 -17.84 0.55 4.85
C ASP A 102 -17.43 -0.26 3.62
N PHE A 103 -17.33 -1.57 3.82
CA PHE A 103 -16.82 -2.50 2.81
C PHE A 103 -17.72 -2.59 1.58
N GLN A 104 -19.04 -2.43 1.73
CA GLN A 104 -19.95 -2.43 0.59
C GLN A 104 -19.68 -1.26 -0.36
N TRP A 105 -19.52 -0.07 0.20
CA TRP A 105 -19.21 1.12 -0.58
C TRP A 105 -17.82 1.03 -1.21
N ALA A 106 -16.82 0.59 -0.45
CA ALA A 106 -15.47 0.36 -0.96
C ALA A 106 -15.48 -0.60 -2.17
N GLN A 107 -16.15 -1.76 -2.06
CA GLN A 107 -16.27 -2.73 -3.14
C GLN A 107 -16.98 -2.17 -4.38
N ALA A 108 -18.03 -1.37 -4.20
CA ALA A 108 -18.71 -0.72 -5.31
C ALA A 108 -17.76 0.20 -6.10
N GLN A 109 -16.92 0.97 -5.40
CA GLN A 109 -15.92 1.83 -6.03
C GLN A 109 -14.80 1.02 -6.71
N PHE A 110 -14.27 -0.02 -6.06
CA PHE A 110 -13.25 -0.90 -6.64
C PHE A 110 -13.75 -1.60 -7.90
N SER A 111 -15.03 -1.98 -7.94
CA SER A 111 -15.63 -2.60 -9.13
C SER A 111 -15.60 -1.70 -10.35
N VAL A 112 -15.75 -0.40 -10.19
CA VAL A 112 -15.59 0.58 -11.28
C VAL A 112 -14.13 0.68 -11.72
N LEU A 113 -13.19 0.61 -10.77
CA LEU A 113 -11.76 0.76 -11.04
C LEU A 113 -11.11 -0.46 -11.70
N LYS A 114 -11.73 -1.64 -11.64
CA LYS A 114 -11.27 -2.84 -12.38
C LYS A 114 -11.21 -2.62 -13.90
N ALA A 115 -11.96 -1.66 -14.42
CA ALA A 115 -11.94 -1.24 -15.83
C ALA A 115 -11.00 -0.05 -16.08
N SER A 116 -10.18 0.36 -15.11
CA SER A 116 -9.25 1.48 -15.25
C SER A 116 -8.24 1.24 -16.39
N THR A 117 -7.85 2.32 -17.07
CA THR A 117 -6.79 2.31 -18.08
C THR A 117 -5.40 2.06 -17.45
N SER A 118 -5.22 2.39 -16.19
CA SER A 118 -4.02 2.03 -15.41
C SER A 118 -4.12 0.59 -14.92
N LYS A 119 -3.27 -0.29 -15.46
CA LYS A 119 -3.21 -1.69 -14.98
C LYS A 119 -2.86 -1.80 -13.50
N LEU A 120 -2.01 -0.90 -12.98
CA LEU A 120 -1.63 -0.89 -11.57
C LEU A 120 -2.86 -0.62 -10.69
N ILE A 121 -3.58 0.47 -10.95
CA ILE A 121 -4.80 0.83 -10.19
C ILE A 121 -5.87 -0.26 -10.31
N ALA A 122 -6.03 -0.87 -11.50
CA ALA A 122 -6.98 -1.95 -11.72
C ALA A 122 -6.62 -3.20 -10.90
N ASN A 123 -5.35 -3.56 -10.84
CA ASN A 123 -4.86 -4.68 -10.04
C ASN A 123 -5.03 -4.40 -8.53
N ASP A 124 -4.61 -3.24 -8.05
CA ASP A 124 -4.75 -2.85 -6.63
C ASP A 124 -6.23 -2.86 -6.19
N ALA A 125 -7.13 -2.37 -7.07
CA ALA A 125 -8.57 -2.40 -6.81
C ALA A 125 -9.13 -3.83 -6.82
N LEU A 126 -8.62 -4.70 -7.69
CA LEU A 126 -9.00 -6.11 -7.73
C LEU A 126 -8.53 -6.83 -6.47
N ASP A 127 -7.26 -6.67 -6.10
CA ASP A 127 -6.66 -7.34 -4.94
C ASP A 127 -7.39 -6.96 -3.65
N LEU A 128 -7.64 -5.67 -3.42
CA LEU A 128 -8.37 -5.23 -2.24
C LEU A 128 -9.85 -5.66 -2.25
N SER A 129 -10.48 -5.72 -3.43
CA SER A 129 -11.85 -6.23 -3.57
C SER A 129 -11.93 -7.74 -3.29
N VAL A 130 -10.95 -8.54 -3.75
CA VAL A 130 -10.87 -9.97 -3.46
C VAL A 130 -10.63 -10.18 -1.97
N PHE A 131 -9.66 -9.47 -1.38
CA PHE A 131 -9.38 -9.50 0.05
C PHE A 131 -10.62 -9.24 0.91
N ILE A 132 -11.40 -8.18 0.59
CA ILE A 132 -12.65 -7.88 1.31
C ILE A 132 -13.67 -9.02 1.14
N THR A 133 -13.82 -9.56 -0.08
CA THR A 133 -14.81 -10.62 -0.37
C THR A 133 -14.47 -11.90 0.39
N ASP A 134 -13.21 -12.28 0.38
CA ASP A 134 -12.70 -13.49 1.02
C ASP A 134 -12.91 -13.45 2.54
N ASN A 135 -12.65 -12.31 3.15
CA ASN A 135 -12.73 -12.13 4.59
C ASN A 135 -14.10 -11.67 5.13
N LEU A 136 -15.06 -11.29 4.27
CA LEU A 136 -16.44 -11.00 4.66
C LEU A 136 -17.37 -12.20 4.51
N GLY A 137 -17.07 -13.12 3.59
CA GLY A 137 -18.04 -14.11 3.10
C GLY A 137 -18.38 -15.22 4.10
N LEU A 138 -17.57 -15.44 5.12
CA LEU A 138 -17.70 -16.54 6.08
C LEU A 138 -18.17 -16.07 7.46
N ASP A 139 -18.08 -14.79 7.76
CA ASP A 139 -18.38 -14.26 9.09
C ASP A 139 -19.82 -13.79 9.24
N SER A 140 -20.39 -14.03 10.42
CA SER A 140 -21.70 -13.48 10.80
C SER A 140 -21.64 -11.96 11.06
N THR A 141 -20.44 -11.41 11.29
CA THR A 141 -20.21 -9.97 11.53
C THR A 141 -18.87 -9.55 10.94
N PRO A 142 -18.73 -8.31 10.42
CA PRO A 142 -17.49 -7.82 9.83
C PRO A 142 -16.44 -7.40 10.87
N THR A 143 -16.57 -7.81 12.13
CA THR A 143 -15.75 -7.26 13.24
C THR A 143 -14.26 -7.53 13.06
N ALA A 144 -13.88 -8.74 12.67
CA ALA A 144 -12.48 -9.09 12.44
C ALA A 144 -11.88 -8.25 11.31
N LEU A 145 -12.58 -8.12 10.19
CA LEU A 145 -12.14 -7.30 9.06
C LEU A 145 -12.09 -5.80 9.40
N ILE A 146 -13.00 -5.30 10.23
CA ILE A 146 -12.94 -3.91 10.75
C ILE A 146 -11.65 -3.72 11.56
N MET A 147 -11.34 -4.63 12.48
CA MET A 147 -10.11 -4.53 13.28
C MET A 147 -8.85 -4.56 12.40
N TYR A 148 -8.85 -5.38 11.35
CA TYR A 148 -7.76 -5.44 10.40
C TYR A 148 -7.63 -4.14 9.59
N SER A 149 -8.74 -3.60 9.05
CA SER A 149 -8.72 -2.36 8.26
C SER A 149 -8.28 -1.15 9.10
N GLU A 150 -8.67 -1.11 10.38
CA GLU A 150 -8.17 -0.10 11.33
C GLU A 150 -6.66 -0.26 11.59
N ALA A 151 -6.15 -1.50 11.68
CA ALA A 151 -4.72 -1.74 11.81
C ALA A 151 -3.94 -1.32 10.55
N ASP A 152 -4.47 -1.59 9.35
CA ASP A 152 -3.87 -1.15 8.08
C ASP A 152 -3.83 0.39 7.98
N LEU A 153 -4.87 1.09 8.45
CA LEU A 153 -4.84 2.55 8.57
C LEU A 153 -3.74 3.03 9.53
N LEU A 154 -3.59 2.39 10.68
CA LEU A 154 -2.52 2.71 11.63
C LEU A 154 -1.13 2.49 11.02
N VAL A 155 -0.96 1.46 10.18
CA VAL A 155 0.28 1.24 9.43
C VAL A 155 0.53 2.37 8.42
N PHE A 156 -0.51 2.81 7.71
CA PHE A 156 -0.42 3.96 6.81
C PHE A 156 0.00 5.24 7.55
N GLN A 157 -0.52 5.44 8.77
CA GLN A 157 -0.20 6.56 9.66
C GLN A 157 1.16 6.43 10.37
N ASN A 158 1.93 5.37 10.12
CA ASN A 158 3.18 5.03 10.82
C ASN A 158 3.03 4.82 12.34
N LYS A 159 1.82 4.54 12.82
CA LYS A 159 1.50 4.22 14.22
C LYS A 159 1.70 2.72 14.49
N PHE A 160 2.93 2.24 14.28
CA PHE A 160 3.23 0.80 14.23
C PHE A 160 2.92 0.07 15.54
N SER A 161 3.18 0.69 16.69
CA SER A 161 2.88 0.04 17.98
C SER A 161 1.38 -0.17 18.19
N GLU A 162 0.56 0.81 17.78
CA GLU A 162 -0.89 0.70 17.87
C GLU A 162 -1.42 -0.35 16.87
N ALA A 163 -0.84 -0.41 15.66
CA ALA A 163 -1.15 -1.43 14.68
C ALA A 163 -0.87 -2.84 15.20
N PHE A 164 0.31 -3.08 15.81
CA PHE A 164 0.63 -4.37 16.42
C PHE A 164 -0.37 -4.76 17.49
N ASN A 165 -0.69 -3.86 18.43
CA ASN A 165 -1.66 -4.13 19.49
C ASN A 165 -3.05 -4.51 18.93
N LYS A 166 -3.48 -3.83 17.85
CA LYS A 166 -4.75 -4.12 17.19
C LYS A 166 -4.74 -5.49 16.52
N LEU A 167 -3.65 -5.84 15.80
CA LEU A 167 -3.47 -7.14 15.15
C LEU A 167 -3.36 -8.29 16.17
N ASP A 168 -2.66 -8.07 17.28
CA ASP A 168 -2.57 -9.06 18.37
C ASP A 168 -3.96 -9.30 18.99
N SER A 169 -4.71 -8.23 19.27
CA SER A 169 -6.08 -8.32 19.77
C SER A 169 -7.02 -9.04 18.80
N LEU A 170 -6.84 -8.83 17.48
CA LEU A 170 -7.61 -9.55 16.46
C LEU A 170 -7.36 -11.05 16.55
N MET A 171 -6.11 -11.49 16.58
CA MET A 171 -5.76 -12.91 16.67
C MET A 171 -6.22 -13.55 17.99
N GLU A 172 -6.23 -12.81 19.12
CA GLU A 172 -6.75 -13.28 20.39
C GLU A 172 -8.27 -13.44 20.40
N MET A 173 -8.99 -12.50 19.78
CA MET A 173 -10.46 -12.50 19.75
C MET A 173 -11.03 -13.47 18.70
N PHE A 174 -10.32 -13.70 17.62
CA PHE A 174 -10.72 -14.52 16.49
C PHE A 174 -9.63 -15.53 16.13
N PRO A 175 -9.38 -16.55 16.96
CA PRO A 175 -8.35 -17.55 16.69
C PRO A 175 -8.73 -18.42 15.49
N GLU A 176 -7.74 -18.79 14.69
CA GLU A 176 -7.89 -19.61 13.47
C GLU A 176 -8.82 -18.95 12.42
N HIS A 177 -8.74 -17.62 12.32
CA HIS A 177 -9.53 -16.85 11.36
C HIS A 177 -8.86 -16.81 9.98
N SER A 178 -9.67 -16.62 8.92
CA SER A 178 -9.14 -16.45 7.54
C SER A 178 -8.16 -15.28 7.37
N LEU A 179 -8.18 -14.31 8.28
CA LEU A 179 -7.24 -13.17 8.30
C LEU A 179 -5.87 -13.48 8.90
N ASP A 180 -5.61 -14.70 9.40
CA ASP A 180 -4.35 -14.97 10.12
C ASP A 180 -3.12 -14.79 9.24
N ASP A 181 -3.14 -15.25 8.00
CA ASP A 181 -2.06 -15.05 7.03
C ASP A 181 -1.91 -13.57 6.64
N ASP A 182 -3.01 -12.83 6.47
CA ASP A 182 -3.01 -11.39 6.23
C ASP A 182 -2.43 -10.62 7.44
N VAL A 183 -2.74 -11.03 8.67
CA VAL A 183 -2.17 -10.44 9.89
C VAL A 183 -0.66 -10.65 9.92
N PHE A 184 -0.16 -11.87 9.65
CA PHE A 184 1.28 -12.13 9.55
C PHE A 184 1.93 -11.31 8.44
N TYR A 185 1.25 -11.17 7.30
CA TYR A 185 1.74 -10.39 6.17
C TYR A 185 1.85 -8.90 6.53
N LEU A 186 0.84 -8.31 7.16
CA LEU A 186 0.88 -6.92 7.59
C LEU A 186 1.94 -6.68 8.68
N LYS A 187 2.09 -7.60 9.64
CA LYS A 187 3.19 -7.56 10.63
C LYS A 187 4.56 -7.62 9.98
N ALA A 188 4.75 -8.47 8.95
CA ALA A 188 5.99 -8.52 8.19
C ALA A 188 6.32 -7.18 7.52
N HIS A 189 5.33 -6.55 6.90
CA HIS A 189 5.47 -5.22 6.31
C HIS A 189 5.86 -4.15 7.34
N ILE A 190 5.28 -4.17 8.54
CA ILE A 190 5.65 -3.24 9.61
C ILE A 190 7.12 -3.46 10.01
N TYR A 191 7.56 -4.71 10.21
CA TYR A 191 8.95 -5.02 10.54
C TYR A 191 9.91 -4.60 9.45
N ALA A 192 9.57 -4.82 8.17
CA ALA A 192 10.38 -4.38 7.03
C ALA A 192 10.51 -2.85 6.99
N LYS A 193 9.43 -2.09 7.21
CA LYS A 193 9.45 -0.62 7.32
C LYS A 193 10.33 -0.13 8.47
N LYS A 194 10.35 -0.85 9.59
CA LYS A 194 11.22 -0.58 10.74
C LYS A 194 12.66 -1.03 10.53
N LYS A 195 12.97 -1.69 9.40
CA LYS A 195 14.26 -2.31 9.07
C LYS A 195 14.65 -3.45 10.03
N GLU A 196 13.66 -4.06 10.66
CA GLU A 196 13.79 -5.25 11.50
C GLU A 196 13.64 -6.50 10.61
N TYR A 197 14.59 -6.70 9.70
CA TYR A 197 14.48 -7.64 8.58
C TYR A 197 14.37 -9.11 9.02
N ASP A 198 15.05 -9.50 10.11
CA ASP A 198 14.94 -10.86 10.65
C ASP A 198 13.50 -11.15 11.13
N MET A 199 12.86 -10.19 11.78
CA MET A 199 11.48 -10.33 12.23
C MET A 199 10.51 -10.36 11.04
N ALA A 200 10.74 -9.54 10.01
CA ALA A 200 9.95 -9.59 8.78
C ALA A 200 10.06 -10.98 8.12
N ALA A 201 11.29 -11.51 8.00
CA ALA A 201 11.53 -12.84 7.46
C ALA A 201 10.83 -13.95 8.26
N MET A 202 10.82 -13.85 9.60
CA MET A 202 10.08 -14.81 10.44
C MET A 202 8.57 -14.78 10.16
N MET A 203 7.97 -13.61 9.97
CA MET A 203 6.54 -13.48 9.67
C MET A 203 6.20 -14.06 8.30
N TYR A 204 6.99 -13.75 7.26
CA TYR A 204 6.79 -14.33 5.93
C TYR A 204 6.96 -15.86 5.94
N ASN A 205 7.98 -16.40 6.63
CA ASN A 205 8.14 -17.84 6.77
C ASN A 205 6.94 -18.49 7.48
N ALA A 206 6.37 -17.84 8.49
CA ALA A 206 5.18 -18.35 9.17
C ALA A 206 3.99 -18.52 8.22
N ILE A 207 3.81 -17.58 7.24
CA ILE A 207 2.78 -17.71 6.22
C ILE A 207 3.07 -18.94 5.32
N ILE A 208 4.30 -19.02 4.79
CA ILE A 208 4.71 -20.08 3.87
C ILE A 208 4.57 -21.50 4.48
N GLU A 209 4.82 -21.62 5.78
CA GLU A 209 4.77 -22.89 6.49
C GLU A 209 3.36 -23.27 6.95
N LYS A 210 2.57 -22.31 7.43
CA LYS A 210 1.27 -22.59 8.04
C LYS A 210 0.10 -22.43 7.07
N TYR A 211 0.24 -21.56 6.08
CA TYR A 211 -0.82 -21.18 5.15
C TYR A 211 -0.39 -21.28 3.67
N PRO A 212 0.20 -22.43 3.23
CA PRO A 212 0.79 -22.56 1.89
C PRO A 212 -0.24 -22.50 0.76
N GLU A 213 -1.52 -22.72 1.03
CA GLU A 213 -2.60 -22.72 0.04
C GLU A 213 -3.37 -21.39 0.03
N GLU A 214 -3.08 -20.49 0.98
CA GLU A 214 -3.77 -19.20 1.09
C GLU A 214 -3.20 -18.17 0.09
N ILE A 215 -4.01 -17.14 -0.18
CA ILE A 215 -3.70 -16.12 -1.21
C ILE A 215 -2.39 -15.39 -0.93
N ARG A 216 -1.99 -15.28 0.35
CA ARG A 216 -0.74 -14.59 0.73
C ARG A 216 0.53 -15.42 0.61
N ALA A 217 0.43 -16.72 0.32
CA ALA A 217 1.62 -17.59 0.31
C ALA A 217 2.65 -17.21 -0.75
N ASP A 218 2.22 -16.97 -1.98
CA ASP A 218 3.11 -16.56 -3.08
C ASP A 218 3.60 -15.13 -2.93
N ASN A 219 2.76 -14.21 -2.41
CA ASN A 219 3.14 -12.87 -2.02
C ASN A 219 4.27 -12.93 -0.96
N ALA A 220 4.08 -13.70 0.11
CA ALA A 220 5.07 -13.84 1.18
C ALA A 220 6.39 -14.42 0.68
N LEU A 221 6.34 -15.42 -0.21
CA LEU A 221 7.54 -15.96 -0.86
C LEU A 221 8.30 -14.92 -1.66
N PHE A 222 7.58 -14.10 -2.45
CA PHE A 222 8.20 -13.07 -3.28
C PHE A 222 8.82 -11.94 -2.45
N GLU A 223 8.10 -11.47 -1.43
CA GLU A 223 8.59 -10.44 -0.50
C GLU A 223 9.79 -10.94 0.31
N LEU A 224 9.76 -12.20 0.77
CA LEU A 224 10.88 -12.81 1.48
C LEU A 224 12.11 -12.97 0.59
N ALA A 225 11.92 -13.37 -0.67
CA ALA A 225 13.02 -13.45 -1.64
C ALA A 225 13.64 -12.07 -1.91
N SER A 226 12.78 -11.05 -2.09
CA SER A 226 13.21 -9.67 -2.28
C SER A 226 13.94 -9.13 -1.05
N LEU A 227 13.47 -9.45 0.15
CA LEU A 227 14.09 -9.08 1.41
C LEU A 227 15.51 -9.66 1.53
N TYR A 228 15.68 -10.94 1.23
CA TYR A 228 17.01 -11.59 1.22
C TYR A 228 17.92 -11.00 0.14
N GLU A 229 17.38 -10.70 -1.05
CA GLU A 229 18.18 -10.15 -2.15
C GLU A 229 18.68 -8.73 -1.85
N TYR A 230 17.77 -7.82 -1.46
CA TYR A 230 18.07 -6.39 -1.44
C TYR A 230 18.47 -5.85 -0.08
N GLN A 231 18.01 -6.46 1.01
CA GLN A 231 18.23 -5.92 2.34
C GLN A 231 19.21 -6.75 3.17
N MET A 232 19.12 -8.09 3.06
CA MET A 232 19.97 -8.99 3.84
C MET A 232 21.18 -9.51 3.06
N ASN A 233 21.23 -9.29 1.74
CA ASN A 233 22.29 -9.71 0.83
C ASN A 233 22.60 -11.22 0.89
N ASP A 234 21.56 -12.05 1.13
CA ASP A 234 21.64 -13.52 1.10
C ASP A 234 21.10 -14.01 -0.25
N LEU A 235 21.97 -13.92 -1.28
CA LEU A 235 21.58 -14.20 -2.66
C LEU A 235 21.22 -15.66 -2.90
N GLU A 236 21.78 -16.60 -2.11
CA GLU A 236 21.46 -18.02 -2.26
C GLU A 236 20.06 -18.33 -1.74
N LYS A 237 19.66 -17.76 -0.59
CA LYS A 237 18.27 -17.90 -0.13
C LYS A 237 17.29 -17.20 -1.07
N ALA A 238 17.60 -15.99 -1.52
CA ALA A 238 16.78 -15.28 -2.48
C ALA A 238 16.54 -16.10 -3.74
N LYS A 239 17.60 -16.67 -4.32
CA LYS A 239 17.54 -17.52 -5.51
C LYS A 239 16.65 -18.74 -5.29
N SER A 240 16.81 -19.45 -4.17
CA SER A 240 16.01 -20.63 -3.83
C SER A 240 14.51 -20.29 -3.68
N LEU A 241 14.18 -19.16 -3.06
CA LEU A 241 12.80 -18.73 -2.90
C LEU A 241 12.17 -18.32 -4.23
N TYR A 242 12.89 -17.57 -5.09
CA TYR A 242 12.41 -17.27 -6.44
C TYR A 242 12.18 -18.55 -7.26
N GLU A 243 13.05 -19.55 -7.15
CA GLU A 243 12.87 -20.85 -7.81
C GLU A 243 11.58 -21.52 -7.35
N LYS A 244 11.32 -21.55 -6.05
CA LYS A 244 10.12 -22.12 -5.46
C LYS A 244 8.84 -21.47 -6.01
N ILE A 245 8.81 -20.14 -6.20
CA ILE A 245 7.63 -19.43 -6.73
C ILE A 245 7.22 -19.97 -8.10
N PHE A 246 8.13 -20.02 -9.06
CA PHE A 246 7.75 -20.45 -10.42
C PHE A 246 7.62 -21.95 -10.59
N LEU A 247 8.10 -22.77 -9.64
CA LEU A 247 7.88 -24.21 -9.64
C LEU A 247 6.57 -24.60 -8.94
N ASP A 248 6.34 -24.10 -7.73
CA ASP A 248 5.23 -24.51 -6.87
C ASP A 248 3.99 -23.63 -7.06
N TYR A 249 4.18 -22.34 -7.42
CA TYR A 249 3.11 -21.36 -7.63
C TYR A 249 3.12 -20.82 -9.06
N SER A 250 3.06 -21.73 -10.04
CA SER A 250 3.19 -21.39 -11.47
C SER A 250 2.12 -20.43 -11.99
N ASN A 251 0.95 -20.36 -11.32
CA ASN A 251 -0.16 -19.43 -11.63
C ASN A 251 -0.03 -18.08 -10.92
N SER A 252 0.97 -17.90 -10.07
CA SER A 252 1.24 -16.65 -9.36
C SER A 252 1.53 -15.51 -10.34
N THR A 253 1.03 -14.33 -10.02
CA THR A 253 1.36 -13.09 -10.74
C THR A 253 2.87 -12.78 -10.66
N PHE A 254 3.56 -13.29 -9.65
CA PHE A 254 4.99 -13.13 -9.43
C PHE A 254 5.86 -14.14 -10.20
N ALA A 255 5.28 -15.22 -10.76
CA ALA A 255 6.06 -16.33 -11.35
C ALA A 255 6.99 -15.86 -12.48
N VAL A 256 6.57 -14.89 -13.29
CA VAL A 256 7.38 -14.35 -14.39
C VAL A 256 8.57 -13.55 -13.86
N GLU A 257 8.34 -12.65 -12.92
CA GLU A 257 9.41 -11.83 -12.32
C GLU A 257 10.34 -12.69 -11.46
N ALA A 258 9.82 -13.63 -10.68
CA ALA A 258 10.61 -14.59 -9.91
C ALA A 258 11.57 -15.40 -10.81
N ARG A 259 11.08 -15.91 -11.96
CA ARG A 259 11.94 -16.61 -12.93
C ARG A 259 13.03 -15.70 -13.49
N LYS A 260 12.71 -14.46 -13.78
CA LYS A 260 13.69 -13.47 -14.25
C LYS A 260 14.75 -13.20 -13.18
N ARG A 261 14.34 -12.94 -11.92
CA ARG A 261 15.26 -12.73 -10.79
C ARG A 261 16.15 -13.93 -10.55
N PHE A 262 15.59 -15.14 -10.52
CA PHE A 262 16.33 -16.39 -10.42
C PHE A 262 17.44 -16.51 -11.48
N ARG A 263 17.11 -16.21 -12.74
CA ARG A 263 18.10 -16.27 -13.85
C ARG A 263 19.21 -15.24 -13.67
N ILE A 264 18.88 -14.02 -13.24
CA ILE A 264 19.88 -12.98 -12.92
C ILE A 264 20.82 -13.47 -11.83
N LEU A 265 20.27 -13.96 -10.71
CA LEU A 265 21.05 -14.45 -9.57
C LEU A 265 21.87 -15.72 -9.90
N ARG A 266 21.44 -16.50 -10.87
CA ARG A 266 22.20 -17.65 -11.41
C ARG A 266 23.37 -17.21 -12.30
N GLY A 267 23.38 -15.98 -12.80
CA GLY A 267 24.40 -15.44 -13.70
C GLY A 267 24.10 -15.64 -15.18
N ASP A 268 22.82 -15.85 -15.55
CA ASP A 268 22.42 -15.96 -16.94
C ASP A 268 22.47 -14.59 -17.63
N ASP A 269 22.94 -14.55 -18.88
CA ASP A 269 22.77 -13.38 -19.72
C ASP A 269 21.29 -13.25 -20.13
N ILE A 270 20.62 -12.24 -19.57
CA ILE A 270 19.23 -11.92 -19.90
C ILE A 270 19.24 -10.75 -20.87
N GLN A 271 18.97 -11.04 -22.15
CA GLN A 271 18.72 -10.04 -23.17
C GLN A 271 17.29 -9.52 -23.10
#